data_dfde72cdd74f1d358ff5cd12ef29db03
#
_entry.id   dfde72cdd74f1d358ff5cd12ef29db03
#
_cell.length_a   1.000
_cell.length_b   1.000
_cell.length_c   1.000
_cell.angle_alpha   90.00
_cell.angle_beta   90.00
_cell.angle_gamma   90.00
#
_symmetry.space_group_name_H-M   'P 1'
#
loop_
_entity.id
_entity.type
_entity.pdbx_description
1 polymer ?
#
loop_
_entity_poly.entity_id
_entity_poly.type
_entity_poly.pdbx_seq_one_letter_code
_entity_poly.pdbx_strand_id
1 'polypeptide(L)'
;MKHILYIGIYNEGSTSKMRADKLKGILSDWNMNVINTDIPKRAMWRVWQSIGFRYKKGPLINKVNRYVLNNLEDKHYDLIWVDKAIYLKKQTTLQLRQHASTLVHFTPDPAFSFHRSDLFYESMPLYDYMITTKSFEMEDFIRIMGSKDKVLYATQGFDKALHRPLVEWEKKKGVAFIGHYEEERRMPIVKLLQSGIDVTLYGIGWDKFVKSYPSPCLNYLGHGVFGEDYVRALSGCLYAWGSVSKWIPEKHTTRTFEIPACKTALLTERNDEIEGFFSEDEVIYYDGIEDLIAKIKYYNGHSQELKTLVCLLYTSDAADERSS
;
A
#
# COMPACT_ATOMS: atom_id res chain seq x y z
N MET A 1 6.35 -3.00 -32.77
CA MET A 1 6.57 -3.25 -31.33
C MET A 1 5.89 -2.14 -30.57
N LYS A 2 5.05 -2.47 -29.59
CA LYS A 2 4.35 -1.45 -28.80
C LYS A 2 5.28 -0.84 -27.74
N HIS A 3 5.03 0.39 -27.37
CA HIS A 3 5.85 1.16 -26.44
C HIS A 3 5.04 1.63 -25.24
N ILE A 4 5.56 1.38 -24.04
CA ILE A 4 5.03 1.92 -22.79
C ILE A 4 6.05 2.86 -22.14
N LEU A 5 5.58 3.99 -21.63
CA LEU A 5 6.33 4.87 -20.74
C LEU A 5 5.74 4.80 -19.33
N TYR A 6 6.54 4.38 -18.37
CA TYR A 6 6.20 4.42 -16.95
C TYR A 6 6.81 5.67 -16.29
N ILE A 7 5.99 6.48 -15.63
CA ILE A 7 6.41 7.69 -14.91
C ILE A 7 6.05 7.52 -13.44
N GLY A 8 7.04 7.35 -12.56
CA GLY A 8 6.82 7.13 -11.14
C GLY A 8 8.12 6.98 -10.35
N ILE A 9 8.02 6.63 -9.08
CA ILE A 9 9.20 6.29 -8.27
C ILE A 9 9.71 4.91 -8.71
N TYR A 10 10.95 4.82 -9.15
CA TYR A 10 11.55 3.57 -9.64
C TYR A 10 12.84 3.25 -8.87
N ASN A 11 12.69 3.10 -7.56
CA ASN A 11 13.79 2.75 -6.65
C ASN A 11 13.57 1.36 -6.05
N GLU A 12 14.64 0.65 -5.72
CA GLU A 12 14.57 -0.63 -5.04
C GLU A 12 13.73 -0.53 -3.75
N GLY A 13 12.86 -1.51 -3.54
CA GLY A 13 11.94 -1.58 -2.40
C GLY A 13 10.73 -0.66 -2.46
N SER A 14 10.55 0.14 -3.52
CA SER A 14 9.33 0.94 -3.67
C SER A 14 8.19 0.14 -4.31
N THR A 15 6.98 0.32 -3.79
CA THR A 15 5.76 -0.30 -4.37
C THR A 15 5.49 0.17 -5.80
N SER A 16 5.91 1.38 -6.16
CA SER A 16 5.82 1.91 -7.52
C SER A 16 6.72 1.14 -8.49
N LYS A 17 7.98 0.81 -8.08
CA LYS A 17 8.85 -0.06 -8.89
C LYS A 17 8.28 -1.47 -9.03
N MET A 18 7.78 -2.05 -7.94
CA MET A 18 7.14 -3.37 -7.99
C MET A 18 6.00 -3.40 -9.03
N ARG A 19 5.17 -2.36 -9.06
CA ARG A 19 4.10 -2.20 -10.06
C ARG A 19 4.62 -2.10 -11.48
N ALA A 20 5.64 -1.28 -11.70
CA ALA A 20 6.28 -1.15 -13.01
C ALA A 20 6.86 -2.47 -13.51
N ASP A 21 7.53 -3.22 -12.62
CA ASP A 21 8.13 -4.52 -12.95
C ASP A 21 7.04 -5.56 -13.27
N LYS A 22 5.89 -5.54 -12.56
CA LYS A 22 4.73 -6.39 -12.88
C LYS A 22 4.11 -6.01 -14.22
N LEU A 23 3.90 -4.71 -14.49
CA LEU A 23 3.42 -4.25 -15.81
C LEU A 23 4.36 -4.69 -16.93
N LYS A 24 5.68 -4.60 -16.71
CA LYS A 24 6.67 -5.10 -17.67
C LYS A 24 6.57 -6.61 -17.91
N GLY A 25 6.28 -7.38 -16.87
CA GLY A 25 6.06 -8.82 -16.99
C GLY A 25 4.78 -9.16 -17.76
N ILE A 26 3.68 -8.46 -17.49
CA ILE A 26 2.39 -8.64 -18.17
C ILE A 26 2.48 -8.21 -19.64
N LEU A 27 3.16 -7.10 -19.92
CA LEU A 27 3.36 -6.54 -21.24
C LEU A 27 4.74 -6.92 -21.78
N SER A 28 5.11 -8.20 -21.70
CA SER A 28 6.47 -8.70 -21.98
C SER A 28 6.93 -8.47 -23.44
N ASP A 29 5.99 -8.35 -24.37
CA ASP A 29 6.22 -8.03 -25.79
C ASP A 29 6.30 -6.50 -26.08
N TRP A 30 6.10 -5.66 -25.06
CA TRP A 30 6.18 -4.21 -25.18
C TRP A 30 7.55 -3.69 -24.72
N ASN A 31 8.04 -2.65 -25.38
CA ASN A 31 9.25 -1.95 -24.93
C ASN A 31 8.90 -0.90 -23.86
N MET A 32 9.41 -1.09 -22.64
CA MET A 32 9.15 -0.18 -21.51
C MET A 32 10.28 0.80 -21.29
N ASN A 33 10.00 2.09 -21.37
CA ASN A 33 10.82 3.19 -20.89
C ASN A 33 10.35 3.62 -19.49
N VAL A 34 11.27 4.13 -18.65
CA VAL A 34 10.95 4.58 -17.30
C VAL A 34 11.52 5.97 -17.03
N ILE A 35 10.68 6.88 -16.52
CA ILE A 35 11.09 8.17 -15.96
C ILE A 35 10.92 8.12 -14.45
N ASN A 36 12.07 8.03 -13.74
CA ASN A 36 12.08 7.96 -12.28
C ASN A 36 11.93 9.35 -11.65
N THR A 37 10.75 9.65 -11.12
CA THR A 37 10.43 10.95 -10.53
C THR A 37 11.10 11.22 -9.17
N ASP A 38 11.73 10.23 -8.56
CA ASP A 38 12.48 10.41 -7.31
C ASP A 38 13.88 11.04 -7.52
N ILE A 39 14.47 10.88 -8.71
CA ILE A 39 15.78 11.45 -9.04
C ILE A 39 15.81 12.96 -8.82
N PRO A 40 14.94 13.76 -9.45
CA PRO A 40 14.93 15.21 -9.22
C PRO A 40 14.58 15.60 -7.79
N LYS A 41 13.80 14.79 -7.06
CA LYS A 41 13.44 15.00 -5.65
C LYS A 41 14.64 14.80 -4.73
N ARG A 42 15.37 13.68 -4.85
CA ARG A 42 16.56 13.41 -4.05
C ARG A 42 17.66 14.44 -4.25
N ALA A 43 17.76 15.00 -5.45
CA ALA A 43 18.71 16.05 -5.78
C ALA A 43 18.29 17.45 -5.29
N MET A 44 17.32 17.55 -4.37
CA MET A 44 16.85 18.82 -3.77
C MET A 44 17.16 18.84 -2.27
N TRP A 45 17.37 20.03 -1.72
CA TRP A 45 17.51 20.22 -0.28
C TRP A 45 16.21 19.82 0.45
N ARG A 46 16.35 19.21 1.62
CA ARG A 46 15.21 18.70 2.43
C ARG A 46 14.11 19.73 2.66
N VAL A 47 14.48 21.00 2.84
CA VAL A 47 13.51 22.10 3.03
C VAL A 47 12.59 22.22 1.80
N TRP A 48 13.17 22.22 0.58
CA TRP A 48 12.38 22.30 -0.64
C TRP A 48 11.59 21.04 -0.95
N GLN A 49 12.09 19.87 -0.52
CA GLN A 49 11.30 18.63 -0.58
C GLN A 49 10.07 18.74 0.32
N SER A 50 10.23 19.24 1.56
CA SER A 50 9.12 19.40 2.51
C SER A 50 8.09 20.43 2.01
N ILE A 51 8.55 21.58 1.53
CA ILE A 51 7.67 22.63 0.97
C ILE A 51 6.93 22.09 -0.26
N GLY A 52 7.63 21.46 -1.19
CA GLY A 52 7.04 20.88 -2.39
C GLY A 52 6.03 19.78 -2.07
N PHE A 53 6.30 18.93 -1.08
CA PHE A 53 5.37 17.90 -0.64
C PHE A 53 4.12 18.51 0.02
N ARG A 54 4.32 19.47 0.96
CA ARG A 54 3.22 20.04 1.74
C ARG A 54 2.31 20.97 0.91
N TYR A 55 2.93 21.86 0.11
CA TYR A 55 2.21 22.95 -0.57
C TYR A 55 2.07 22.75 -2.09
N LYS A 56 2.70 21.69 -2.66
CA LYS A 56 2.75 21.45 -4.11
C LYS A 56 3.23 22.68 -4.90
N LYS A 57 4.16 23.44 -4.30
CA LYS A 57 4.72 24.70 -4.85
C LYS A 57 6.25 24.72 -4.72
N GLY A 58 6.89 25.64 -5.43
CA GLY A 58 8.32 25.92 -5.28
C GLY A 58 9.24 25.12 -6.22
N PRO A 59 10.57 25.17 -5.96
CA PRO A 59 11.57 24.66 -6.88
C PRO A 59 11.46 23.16 -7.19
N LEU A 60 11.01 22.34 -6.22
CA LEU A 60 10.80 20.90 -6.42
C LEU A 60 9.84 20.63 -7.58
N ILE A 61 8.71 21.34 -7.59
CA ILE A 61 7.68 21.16 -8.64
C ILE A 61 8.26 21.48 -10.01
N ASN A 62 8.96 22.61 -10.16
CA ASN A 62 9.58 23.00 -11.42
C ASN A 62 10.64 21.98 -11.86
N LYS A 63 11.44 21.49 -10.91
CA LYS A 63 12.50 20.52 -11.20
C LYS A 63 11.95 19.18 -11.66
N VAL A 64 10.90 18.67 -10.99
CA VAL A 64 10.25 17.40 -11.38
C VAL A 64 9.66 17.52 -12.79
N ASN A 65 8.90 18.59 -13.07
CA ASN A 65 8.27 18.77 -14.38
C ASN A 65 9.31 18.92 -15.50
N ARG A 66 10.36 19.73 -15.28
CA ARG A 66 11.46 19.86 -16.25
C ARG A 66 12.15 18.52 -16.48
N TYR A 67 12.39 17.75 -15.41
CA TYR A 67 13.02 16.44 -15.52
C TYR A 67 12.16 15.46 -16.33
N VAL A 68 10.87 15.44 -16.12
CA VAL A 68 9.96 14.59 -16.89
C VAL A 68 10.01 14.97 -18.38
N LEU A 69 9.90 16.26 -18.71
CA LEU A 69 9.91 16.73 -20.09
C LEU A 69 11.27 16.50 -20.78
N ASN A 70 12.38 16.69 -20.07
CA ASN A 70 13.72 16.48 -20.64
C ASN A 70 14.05 14.99 -20.90
N ASN A 71 13.33 14.07 -20.24
CA ASN A 71 13.50 12.62 -20.43
C ASN A 71 12.35 12.00 -21.24
N LEU A 72 11.39 12.80 -21.68
CA LEU A 72 10.37 12.39 -22.63
C LEU A 72 11.00 12.33 -24.03
N GLU A 73 11.13 11.12 -24.57
CA GLU A 73 11.65 10.93 -25.92
C GLU A 73 10.62 11.42 -26.95
N ASP A 74 11.10 12.00 -28.04
CA ASP A 74 10.25 12.44 -29.17
C ASP A 74 9.78 11.22 -29.99
N LYS A 75 8.90 10.42 -29.38
CA LYS A 75 8.25 9.28 -30.00
C LYS A 75 6.83 9.12 -29.48
N HIS A 76 6.04 8.34 -30.18
CA HIS A 76 4.68 7.98 -29.75
C HIS A 76 4.72 6.73 -28.87
N TYR A 77 3.95 6.74 -27.77
CA TYR A 77 3.74 5.62 -26.86
C TYR A 77 2.31 5.09 -26.99
N ASP A 78 2.15 3.78 -27.08
CA ASP A 78 0.84 3.15 -27.03
C ASP A 78 0.17 3.35 -25.67
N LEU A 79 0.99 3.38 -24.59
CA LEU A 79 0.55 3.60 -23.21
C LEU A 79 1.56 4.48 -22.45
N ILE A 80 1.08 5.55 -21.83
CA ILE A 80 1.81 6.25 -20.77
C ILE A 80 1.11 5.98 -19.45
N TRP A 81 1.82 5.33 -18.53
CA TRP A 81 1.38 5.04 -17.15
C TRP A 81 2.02 6.01 -16.18
N VAL A 82 1.21 6.80 -15.49
CA VAL A 82 1.68 7.76 -14.49
C VAL A 82 1.28 7.28 -13.10
N ASP A 83 2.27 6.98 -12.27
CA ASP A 83 2.11 6.56 -10.88
C ASP A 83 2.29 7.76 -9.94
N LYS A 84 1.21 8.17 -9.26
CA LYS A 84 1.18 9.30 -8.31
C LYS A 84 1.61 10.65 -8.92
N ALA A 85 0.80 11.22 -9.76
CA ALA A 85 1.09 12.49 -10.45
C ALA A 85 1.00 13.77 -9.60
N ILE A 86 1.14 13.71 -8.27
CA ILE A 86 0.90 14.84 -7.35
C ILE A 86 1.78 16.07 -7.56
N TYR A 87 2.86 15.93 -8.33
CA TYR A 87 3.78 17.02 -8.66
C TYR A 87 3.70 17.47 -10.12
N LEU A 88 2.96 16.76 -10.97
CA LEU A 88 2.87 17.09 -12.39
C LEU A 88 1.92 18.25 -12.61
N LYS A 89 2.39 19.23 -13.37
CA LYS A 89 1.58 20.36 -13.82
C LYS A 89 0.74 19.98 -15.03
N LYS A 90 -0.40 20.64 -15.20
CA LYS A 90 -1.28 20.48 -16.36
C LYS A 90 -0.52 20.56 -17.69
N GLN A 91 0.41 21.51 -17.83
CA GLN A 91 1.21 21.65 -19.06
C GLN A 91 2.10 20.43 -19.35
N THR A 92 2.71 19.86 -18.33
CA THR A 92 3.48 18.61 -18.47
C THR A 92 2.57 17.45 -18.86
N THR A 93 1.41 17.33 -18.23
CA THR A 93 0.44 16.29 -18.57
C THR A 93 -0.11 16.46 -19.99
N LEU A 94 -0.30 17.70 -20.47
CA LEU A 94 -0.65 17.99 -21.88
C LEU A 94 0.42 17.49 -22.86
N GLN A 95 1.71 17.69 -22.54
CA GLN A 95 2.80 17.14 -23.38
C GLN A 95 2.77 15.61 -23.37
N LEU A 96 2.60 14.97 -22.21
CA LEU A 96 2.44 13.52 -22.15
C LEU A 96 1.27 13.03 -22.99
N ARG A 97 0.14 13.73 -22.93
CA ARG A 97 -1.06 13.40 -23.73
C ARG A 97 -0.79 13.42 -25.23
N GLN A 98 0.01 14.37 -25.72
CA GLN A 98 0.37 14.47 -27.12
C GLN A 98 1.22 13.29 -27.63
N HIS A 99 1.96 12.63 -26.71
CA HIS A 99 2.84 11.50 -27.02
C HIS A 99 2.18 10.13 -26.74
N ALA A 100 0.91 10.08 -26.34
CA ALA A 100 0.27 8.84 -25.92
C ALA A 100 -1.00 8.49 -26.70
N SER A 101 -1.16 7.24 -27.13
CA SER A 101 -2.48 6.71 -27.53
C SER A 101 -3.40 6.66 -26.33
N THR A 102 -2.89 6.10 -25.21
CA THR A 102 -3.62 6.00 -23.94
C THR A 102 -2.77 6.57 -22.80
N LEU A 103 -3.33 7.50 -22.04
CA LEU A 103 -2.70 8.10 -20.85
C LEU A 103 -3.46 7.68 -19.59
N VAL A 104 -2.81 6.91 -18.71
CA VAL A 104 -3.39 6.35 -17.50
C VAL A 104 -2.73 6.92 -16.26
N HIS A 105 -3.51 7.22 -15.25
CA HIS A 105 -3.02 7.55 -13.92
C HIS A 105 -3.40 6.45 -12.92
N PHE A 106 -2.45 6.09 -12.06
CA PHE A 106 -2.67 5.19 -10.95
C PHE A 106 -2.30 5.86 -9.62
N THR A 107 -3.15 5.73 -8.60
CA THR A 107 -2.84 6.14 -7.24
C THR A 107 -3.25 5.09 -6.21
N PRO A 108 -2.29 4.60 -5.37
CA PRO A 108 -2.60 3.72 -4.24
C PRO A 108 -2.97 4.51 -2.97
N ASP A 109 -2.82 5.84 -2.99
CA ASP A 109 -3.01 6.70 -1.83
C ASP A 109 -4.20 7.63 -2.01
N PRO A 110 -4.80 8.12 -0.89
CA PRO A 110 -5.91 9.07 -0.95
C PRO A 110 -5.49 10.37 -1.63
N ALA A 111 -6.15 10.69 -2.75
CA ALA A 111 -5.82 11.83 -3.59
C ALA A 111 -6.53 13.11 -3.13
N PHE A 112 -7.69 12.99 -2.48
CA PHE A 112 -8.53 14.12 -2.07
C PHE A 112 -8.37 14.51 -0.60
N SER A 113 -7.61 13.73 0.16
CA SER A 113 -7.29 14.02 1.56
C SER A 113 -5.77 14.21 1.78
N PHE A 114 -5.04 13.16 2.05
CA PHE A 114 -3.63 13.20 2.44
C PHE A 114 -2.69 13.69 1.33
N HIS A 115 -2.95 13.32 0.07
CA HIS A 115 -2.14 13.69 -1.09
C HIS A 115 -2.74 14.80 -1.96
N ARG A 116 -3.56 15.67 -1.38
CA ARG A 116 -4.18 16.81 -2.11
C ARG A 116 -3.16 17.56 -2.96
N SER A 117 -3.53 17.78 -4.22
CA SER A 117 -2.72 18.52 -5.17
C SER A 117 -3.59 19.19 -6.23
N ASP A 118 -3.67 20.52 -6.19
CA ASP A 118 -4.40 21.28 -7.22
C ASP A 118 -3.80 21.04 -8.61
N LEU A 119 -2.46 20.86 -8.69
CA LEU A 119 -1.77 20.49 -9.92
C LEU A 119 -2.32 19.20 -10.53
N PHE A 120 -2.58 18.22 -9.67
CA PHE A 120 -3.15 16.96 -10.07
C PHE A 120 -4.61 17.11 -10.49
N TYR A 121 -5.43 17.84 -9.74
CA TYR A 121 -6.84 18.04 -10.06
C TYR A 121 -7.02 18.76 -11.41
N GLU A 122 -6.21 19.77 -11.70
CA GLU A 122 -6.20 20.45 -12.99
C GLU A 122 -5.79 19.55 -14.16
N SER A 123 -5.01 18.49 -13.86
CA SER A 123 -4.49 17.54 -14.84
C SER A 123 -5.40 16.35 -15.08
N MET A 124 -6.28 16.00 -14.12
CA MET A 124 -7.14 14.81 -14.20
C MET A 124 -7.93 14.68 -15.52
N PRO A 125 -8.59 15.71 -16.03
CA PRO A 125 -9.38 15.60 -17.27
C PRO A 125 -8.57 15.25 -18.52
N LEU A 126 -7.23 15.31 -18.44
CA LEU A 126 -6.33 14.98 -19.56
C LEU A 126 -6.02 13.47 -19.64
N TYR A 127 -6.29 12.71 -18.58
CA TYR A 127 -6.13 11.27 -18.55
C TYR A 127 -7.33 10.57 -19.21
N ASP A 128 -7.05 9.47 -19.90
CA ASP A 128 -8.10 8.60 -20.42
C ASP A 128 -8.72 7.77 -19.30
N TYR A 129 -7.87 7.29 -18.38
CA TYR A 129 -8.30 6.49 -17.23
C TYR A 129 -7.60 6.90 -15.93
N MET A 130 -8.37 6.89 -14.86
CA MET A 130 -7.91 7.07 -13.50
C MET A 130 -8.10 5.75 -12.74
N ILE A 131 -7.05 5.21 -12.18
CA ILE A 131 -7.11 3.99 -11.37
C ILE A 131 -6.81 4.36 -9.92
N THR A 132 -7.73 4.04 -9.03
CA THR A 132 -7.57 4.24 -7.58
C THR A 132 -7.80 2.95 -6.81
N THR A 133 -7.12 2.82 -5.67
CA THR A 133 -7.35 1.74 -4.71
C THR A 133 -8.22 2.18 -3.52
N LYS A 134 -8.83 3.37 -3.62
CA LYS A 134 -9.64 3.96 -2.54
C LYS A 134 -11.10 4.07 -2.99
N SER A 135 -11.93 3.13 -2.55
CA SER A 135 -13.35 3.05 -2.90
C SER A 135 -14.09 4.34 -2.51
N PHE A 136 -13.74 4.91 -1.36
CA PHE A 136 -14.36 6.12 -0.82
C PHE A 136 -14.04 7.40 -1.62
N GLU A 137 -13.10 7.36 -2.56
CA GLU A 137 -12.78 8.49 -3.45
C GLU A 137 -13.34 8.34 -4.87
N MET A 138 -14.01 7.22 -5.18
CA MET A 138 -14.53 6.93 -6.53
C MET A 138 -15.45 8.03 -7.05
N GLU A 139 -16.37 8.53 -6.22
CA GLU A 139 -17.31 9.59 -6.62
C GLU A 139 -16.60 10.92 -6.94
N ASP A 140 -15.56 11.25 -6.18
CA ASP A 140 -14.75 12.46 -6.42
C ASP A 140 -14.02 12.36 -7.75
N PHE A 141 -13.43 11.20 -8.05
CA PHE A 141 -12.80 10.96 -9.36
C PHE A 141 -13.83 11.03 -10.49
N ILE A 142 -14.99 10.37 -10.38
CA ILE A 142 -16.05 10.38 -11.40
C ILE A 142 -16.52 11.81 -11.67
N ARG A 143 -16.71 12.61 -10.62
CA ARG A 143 -17.13 14.02 -10.75
C ARG A 143 -16.14 14.83 -11.56
N ILE A 144 -14.83 14.67 -11.36
CA ILE A 144 -13.79 15.43 -12.07
C ILE A 144 -13.58 14.88 -13.48
N MET A 145 -13.61 13.56 -13.66
CA MET A 145 -13.42 12.90 -14.94
C MET A 145 -14.65 13.00 -15.86
N GLY A 146 -15.81 13.33 -15.29
CA GLY A 146 -17.08 13.48 -16.00
C GLY A 146 -17.69 12.17 -16.52
N SER A 147 -17.11 11.00 -16.21
CA SER A 147 -17.61 9.68 -16.60
C SER A 147 -17.13 8.59 -15.66
N LYS A 148 -18.04 7.67 -15.31
CA LYS A 148 -17.71 6.47 -14.53
C LYS A 148 -16.78 5.53 -15.30
N ASP A 149 -16.93 5.44 -16.62
CA ASP A 149 -16.16 4.53 -17.47
C ASP A 149 -14.66 4.89 -17.55
N LYS A 150 -14.32 6.10 -17.10
CA LYS A 150 -12.93 6.57 -17.02
C LYS A 150 -12.29 6.35 -15.66
N VAL A 151 -13.01 5.82 -14.68
CA VAL A 151 -12.53 5.62 -13.31
C VAL A 151 -12.60 4.14 -12.96
N LEU A 152 -11.45 3.55 -12.72
CA LEU A 152 -11.32 2.15 -12.38
C LEU A 152 -10.95 2.01 -10.90
N TYR A 153 -11.72 1.22 -10.18
CA TYR A 153 -11.36 0.77 -8.85
C TYR A 153 -10.56 -0.53 -8.96
N ALA A 154 -9.39 -0.55 -8.36
CA ALA A 154 -8.57 -1.74 -8.23
C ALA A 154 -8.30 -2.00 -6.75
N THR A 155 -8.50 -3.22 -6.28
CA THR A 155 -8.08 -3.61 -4.92
C THR A 155 -6.57 -3.49 -4.78
N GLN A 156 -6.11 -3.35 -3.56
CA GLN A 156 -4.70 -3.59 -3.26
C GLN A 156 -4.46 -5.11 -3.28
N GLY A 157 -3.24 -5.51 -3.49
CA GLY A 157 -2.88 -6.93 -3.59
C GLY A 157 -1.51 -7.20 -3.00
N PHE A 158 -0.99 -8.38 -3.26
CA PHE A 158 0.33 -8.81 -2.82
C PHE A 158 1.18 -9.34 -3.98
N ASP A 159 2.50 -9.41 -3.79
CA ASP A 159 3.41 -10.04 -4.76
C ASP A 159 3.67 -11.49 -4.37
N LYS A 160 3.17 -12.46 -5.14
CA LYS A 160 3.37 -13.90 -4.89
C LYS A 160 4.83 -14.32 -4.82
N ALA A 161 5.72 -13.67 -5.57
CA ALA A 161 7.14 -14.00 -5.53
C ALA A 161 7.79 -13.57 -4.22
N LEU A 162 7.31 -12.48 -3.62
CA LEU A 162 7.82 -11.91 -2.39
C LEU A 162 7.06 -12.43 -1.16
N HIS A 163 5.74 -12.25 -1.15
CA HIS A 163 4.88 -12.57 0.01
C HIS A 163 4.55 -14.06 0.02
N ARG A 164 5.32 -14.80 0.81
CA ARG A 164 5.22 -16.26 0.96
C ARG A 164 5.64 -16.67 2.38
N PRO A 165 5.26 -17.86 2.85
CA PRO A 165 5.70 -18.31 4.16
C PRO A 165 7.22 -18.56 4.16
N LEU A 166 7.96 -17.87 5.05
CA LEU A 166 9.40 -18.01 5.23
C LEU A 166 9.77 -18.66 6.57
N VAL A 167 8.80 -18.78 7.48
CA VAL A 167 9.00 -19.34 8.81
C VAL A 167 8.04 -20.53 9.01
N GLU A 168 8.57 -21.64 9.48
CA GLU A 168 7.79 -22.82 9.79
C GLU A 168 6.77 -22.55 10.89
N TRP A 169 5.63 -23.22 10.83
CA TRP A 169 4.51 -22.99 11.76
C TRP A 169 4.91 -23.07 13.22
N GLU A 170 5.69 -24.06 13.57
CA GLU A 170 6.11 -24.37 14.94
C GLU A 170 7.03 -23.31 15.56
N LYS A 171 7.59 -22.43 14.72
CA LYS A 171 8.48 -21.33 15.14
C LYS A 171 7.75 -19.98 15.24
N LYS A 172 6.49 -19.91 14.78
CA LYS A 172 5.70 -18.68 14.83
C LYS A 172 5.28 -18.33 16.26
N LYS A 173 5.29 -17.01 16.59
CA LYS A 173 4.92 -16.52 17.93
C LYS A 173 4.25 -15.16 17.88
N GLY A 174 3.28 -14.94 18.75
CA GLY A 174 2.71 -13.63 19.04
C GLY A 174 2.03 -12.95 17.86
N VAL A 175 1.90 -11.64 17.99
CA VAL A 175 1.20 -10.74 17.05
C VAL A 175 2.20 -9.78 16.41
N ALA A 176 2.25 -9.70 15.10
CA ALA A 176 2.96 -8.65 14.38
C ALA A 176 2.08 -7.41 14.18
N PHE A 177 2.63 -6.23 14.41
CA PHE A 177 2.09 -4.98 13.89
C PHE A 177 3.15 -4.19 13.15
N ILE A 178 2.93 -3.92 11.86
CA ILE A 178 3.84 -3.17 11.00
C ILE A 178 3.08 -1.96 10.46
N GLY A 179 3.32 -0.80 11.04
CA GLY A 179 2.64 0.45 10.68
C GLY A 179 3.09 1.64 11.50
N HIS A 180 2.80 2.84 10.99
CA HIS A 180 3.09 4.08 11.70
C HIS A 180 2.35 4.18 13.02
N TYR A 181 2.91 4.92 13.96
CA TYR A 181 2.21 5.31 15.19
C TYR A 181 0.98 6.18 14.84
N GLU A 182 -0.15 5.79 15.43
CA GLU A 182 -1.37 6.57 15.54
C GLU A 182 -1.86 6.41 16.99
N GLU A 183 -2.46 7.45 17.56
CA GLU A 183 -2.91 7.40 18.95
C GLU A 183 -3.96 6.30 19.17
N GLU A 184 -4.81 6.09 18.19
CA GLU A 184 -5.85 5.06 18.18
C GLU A 184 -5.28 3.63 18.21
N ARG A 185 -4.03 3.45 17.75
CA ARG A 185 -3.31 2.17 17.78
C ARG A 185 -2.60 1.90 19.09
N ARG A 186 -2.34 2.96 19.87
CA ARG A 186 -1.60 2.87 21.13
C ARG A 186 -2.32 2.01 22.16
N MET A 187 -3.58 2.30 22.45
CA MET A 187 -4.35 1.59 23.47
C MET A 187 -4.56 0.12 23.16
N PRO A 188 -4.90 -0.31 21.94
CA PRO A 188 -4.89 -1.72 21.56
C PRO A 188 -3.56 -2.43 21.84
N ILE A 189 -2.43 -1.83 21.46
CA ILE A 189 -1.10 -2.42 21.76
C ILE A 189 -0.89 -2.57 23.27
N VAL A 190 -1.20 -1.52 24.06
CA VAL A 190 -1.09 -1.60 25.53
C VAL A 190 -1.90 -2.75 26.11
N LYS A 191 -3.15 -2.91 25.69
CA LYS A 191 -4.03 -3.98 26.18
C LYS A 191 -3.57 -5.38 25.78
N LEU A 192 -3.03 -5.55 24.58
CA LEU A 192 -2.39 -6.81 24.17
C LEU A 192 -1.22 -7.15 25.10
N LEU A 193 -0.33 -6.20 25.36
CA LEU A 193 0.82 -6.38 26.24
C LEU A 193 0.40 -6.69 27.69
N GLN A 194 -0.62 -5.99 28.23
CA GLN A 194 -1.18 -6.23 29.56
C GLN A 194 -1.82 -7.61 29.68
N SER A 195 -2.29 -8.18 28.57
CA SER A 195 -2.86 -9.52 28.51
C SER A 195 -1.82 -10.62 28.36
N GLY A 196 -0.51 -10.27 28.38
CA GLY A 196 0.59 -11.21 28.23
C GLY A 196 0.77 -11.72 26.80
N ILE A 197 0.27 -10.99 25.82
CA ILE A 197 0.42 -11.33 24.41
C ILE A 197 1.68 -10.67 23.86
N ASP A 198 2.57 -11.49 23.27
CA ASP A 198 3.79 -10.99 22.63
C ASP A 198 3.46 -10.17 21.38
N VAL A 199 3.99 -8.95 21.30
CA VAL A 199 3.81 -8.05 20.17
C VAL A 199 5.15 -7.72 19.53
N THR A 200 5.29 -8.06 18.25
CA THR A 200 6.41 -7.61 17.40
C THR A 200 5.98 -6.37 16.65
N LEU A 201 6.68 -5.25 16.90
CA LEU A 201 6.29 -3.92 16.48
C LEU A 201 7.35 -3.30 15.55
N TYR A 202 6.90 -2.82 14.38
CA TYR A 202 7.68 -1.99 13.48
C TYR A 202 6.90 -0.73 13.09
N GLY A 203 7.57 0.38 12.95
CA GLY A 203 6.98 1.59 12.38
C GLY A 203 7.56 2.89 12.90
N ILE A 204 7.37 3.95 12.13
CA ILE A 204 7.80 5.30 12.49
C ILE A 204 6.88 5.85 13.59
N GLY A 205 7.47 6.57 14.55
CA GLY A 205 6.75 7.30 15.59
C GLY A 205 6.53 6.54 16.90
N TRP A 206 6.90 5.24 16.97
CA TRP A 206 6.74 4.42 18.18
C TRP A 206 7.81 4.65 19.26
N ASP A 207 8.90 5.33 18.96
CA ASP A 207 10.06 5.50 19.86
C ASP A 207 9.69 6.05 21.26
N LYS A 208 8.79 7.05 21.30
CA LYS A 208 8.33 7.65 22.58
C LYS A 208 7.49 6.66 23.36
N PHE A 209 6.59 5.95 22.69
CA PHE A 209 5.75 4.92 23.32
C PHE A 209 6.61 3.81 23.93
N VAL A 210 7.53 3.25 23.15
CA VAL A 210 8.40 2.15 23.60
C VAL A 210 9.23 2.54 24.83
N LYS A 211 9.74 3.78 24.85
CA LYS A 211 10.48 4.31 26.01
C LYS A 211 9.60 4.52 27.24
N SER A 212 8.36 4.92 27.06
CA SER A 212 7.43 5.22 28.14
C SER A 212 6.66 3.99 28.65
N TYR A 213 6.65 2.92 27.88
CA TYR A 213 5.90 1.68 28.20
C TYR A 213 6.79 0.45 27.99
N PRO A 214 7.79 0.21 28.85
CA PRO A 214 8.60 -1.01 28.79
C PRO A 214 7.75 -2.23 29.14
N SER A 215 7.82 -3.27 28.32
CA SER A 215 7.12 -4.53 28.55
C SER A 215 7.97 -5.70 28.06
N PRO A 216 8.05 -6.82 28.81
CA PRO A 216 8.77 -8.02 28.36
C PRO A 216 8.12 -8.67 27.13
N CYS A 217 6.83 -8.41 26.90
CA CYS A 217 6.08 -8.90 25.74
C CYS A 217 6.21 -7.99 24.51
N LEU A 218 6.93 -6.85 24.60
CA LEU A 218 7.10 -5.93 23.49
C LEU A 218 8.48 -6.10 22.83
N ASN A 219 8.46 -6.54 21.57
CA ASN A 219 9.63 -6.60 20.72
C ASN A 219 9.59 -5.51 19.67
N TYR A 220 10.18 -4.34 19.94
CA TYR A 220 10.26 -3.24 18.97
C TYR A 220 11.52 -3.36 18.13
N LEU A 221 11.35 -3.50 16.83
CA LEU A 221 12.43 -3.77 15.86
C LEU A 221 12.75 -2.59 14.92
N GLY A 222 12.26 -1.38 15.26
CA GLY A 222 12.65 -0.14 14.59
C GLY A 222 11.61 0.47 13.65
N HIS A 223 12.07 1.46 12.88
CA HIS A 223 11.20 2.39 12.16
C HIS A 223 10.55 1.80 10.91
N GLY A 224 11.07 0.72 10.35
CA GLY A 224 10.51 0.09 9.17
C GLY A 224 11.26 -1.15 8.75
N VAL A 225 10.58 -1.99 8.00
CA VAL A 225 11.07 -3.23 7.46
C VAL A 225 10.52 -3.42 6.04
N PHE A 226 11.32 -3.94 5.12
CA PHE A 226 11.00 -4.02 3.70
C PHE A 226 11.50 -5.34 3.09
N GLY A 227 10.96 -5.69 1.91
CA GLY A 227 11.41 -6.86 1.17
C GLY A 227 11.26 -8.16 1.95
N GLU A 228 12.22 -9.05 1.89
CA GLU A 228 12.18 -10.34 2.59
C GLU A 228 12.14 -10.21 4.12
N ASP A 229 12.75 -9.18 4.69
CA ASP A 229 12.68 -8.94 6.14
C ASP A 229 11.27 -8.60 6.60
N TYR A 230 10.51 -7.87 5.78
CA TYR A 230 9.08 -7.62 6.01
C TYR A 230 8.28 -8.93 6.00
N VAL A 231 8.50 -9.75 4.99
CA VAL A 231 7.86 -11.06 4.88
C VAL A 231 8.25 -11.97 6.04
N ARG A 232 9.52 -11.95 6.45
CA ARG A 232 10.02 -12.72 7.61
C ARG A 232 9.39 -12.25 8.92
N ALA A 233 9.20 -10.95 9.09
CA ALA A 233 8.53 -10.37 10.25
C ALA A 233 7.05 -10.80 10.33
N LEU A 234 6.31 -10.78 9.23
CA LEU A 234 4.95 -11.30 9.16
C LEU A 234 4.91 -12.80 9.37
N SER A 235 5.71 -13.54 8.59
CA SER A 235 5.76 -15.01 8.60
C SER A 235 6.20 -15.58 9.96
N GLY A 236 6.95 -14.83 10.76
CA GLY A 236 7.44 -15.23 12.09
C GLY A 236 6.39 -15.13 13.19
N CYS A 237 5.24 -14.53 12.93
CA CYS A 237 4.16 -14.37 13.90
C CYS A 237 2.97 -15.28 13.57
N LEU A 238 2.24 -15.74 14.63
CA LEU A 238 1.00 -16.49 14.46
C LEU A 238 -0.09 -15.61 13.88
N TYR A 239 -0.12 -14.37 14.32
CA TYR A 239 -1.11 -13.36 13.93
C TYR A 239 -0.41 -12.11 13.42
N ALA A 240 -1.09 -11.35 12.58
CA ALA A 240 -0.72 -9.98 12.28
C ALA A 240 -1.95 -9.07 12.31
N TRP A 241 -1.79 -7.92 12.97
CA TRP A 241 -2.87 -6.97 13.13
C TRP A 241 -2.97 -6.05 11.91
N GLY A 242 -4.03 -6.26 11.12
CA GLY A 242 -4.33 -5.55 9.88
C GLY A 242 -5.08 -4.23 10.09
N SER A 243 -4.84 -3.52 11.22
CA SER A 243 -5.51 -2.25 11.49
C SER A 243 -5.34 -1.24 10.35
N VAL A 244 -6.45 -0.68 9.91
CA VAL A 244 -6.49 0.45 8.97
C VAL A 244 -6.32 1.77 9.74
N SER A 245 -5.93 2.85 9.02
CA SER A 245 -5.85 4.19 9.62
C SER A 245 -7.26 4.72 9.92
N LYS A 246 -7.40 5.37 11.08
CA LYS A 246 -8.66 6.05 11.44
C LYS A 246 -8.71 7.50 10.96
N TRP A 247 -7.65 8.01 10.37
CA TRP A 247 -7.59 9.39 9.85
C TRP A 247 -8.30 9.58 8.51
N ILE A 248 -8.54 8.47 7.81
CA ILE A 248 -9.23 8.41 6.53
C ILE A 248 -10.19 7.23 6.56
N PRO A 249 -11.27 7.23 5.79
CA PRO A 249 -12.23 6.13 5.75
C PRO A 249 -11.70 4.93 4.93
N GLU A 250 -10.44 4.56 5.17
CA GLU A 250 -9.81 3.41 4.54
C GLU A 250 -10.39 2.11 5.09
N LYS A 251 -10.77 1.20 4.22
CA LYS A 251 -11.40 -0.07 4.58
C LYS A 251 -10.44 -1.25 4.47
N HIS A 252 -9.45 -1.16 3.57
CA HIS A 252 -8.41 -2.18 3.44
C HIS A 252 -7.07 -1.57 3.00
N THR A 253 -5.98 -2.34 3.17
CA THR A 253 -4.62 -1.97 2.76
C THR A 253 -3.94 -3.16 2.08
N THR A 254 -2.72 -3.00 1.58
CA THR A 254 -1.91 -4.12 1.07
C THR A 254 -1.76 -5.22 2.11
N ARG A 255 -1.65 -4.88 3.41
CA ARG A 255 -1.56 -5.84 4.52
C ARG A 255 -2.74 -6.79 4.61
N THR A 256 -3.92 -6.37 4.15
CA THR A 256 -5.11 -7.22 4.07
C THR A 256 -4.84 -8.49 3.26
N PHE A 257 -3.99 -8.40 2.24
CA PHE A 257 -3.62 -9.52 1.36
C PHE A 257 -2.23 -10.08 1.65
N GLU A 258 -1.28 -9.22 2.03
CA GLU A 258 0.11 -9.62 2.30
C GLU A 258 0.23 -10.53 3.53
N ILE A 259 -0.58 -10.28 4.58
CA ILE A 259 -0.58 -11.06 5.81
C ILE A 259 -0.97 -12.52 5.55
N PRO A 260 -2.14 -12.78 4.92
CA PRO A 260 -2.54 -14.14 4.56
C PRO A 260 -1.55 -14.83 3.63
N ALA A 261 -1.01 -14.12 2.64
CA ALA A 261 -0.02 -14.67 1.71
C ALA A 261 1.25 -15.17 2.42
N CYS A 262 1.57 -14.63 3.61
CA CYS A 262 2.66 -15.10 4.47
C CYS A 262 2.29 -16.27 5.40
N LYS A 263 1.10 -16.89 5.23
CA LYS A 263 0.53 -17.88 6.16
C LYS A 263 0.54 -17.39 7.59
N THR A 264 0.03 -16.18 7.81
CA THR A 264 -0.14 -15.55 9.12
C THR A 264 -1.62 -15.18 9.27
N ALA A 265 -2.22 -15.44 10.42
CA ALA A 265 -3.62 -15.13 10.62
C ALA A 265 -3.85 -13.62 10.63
N LEU A 266 -4.72 -13.13 9.75
CA LEU A 266 -5.12 -11.74 9.69
C LEU A 266 -6.11 -11.44 10.83
N LEU A 267 -5.75 -10.52 11.72
CA LEU A 267 -6.65 -9.91 12.68
C LEU A 267 -7.19 -8.60 12.09
N THR A 268 -8.48 -8.52 11.86
CA THR A 268 -9.08 -7.37 11.16
C THR A 268 -10.42 -6.95 11.74
N GLU A 269 -10.70 -5.64 11.73
CA GLU A 269 -12.03 -5.14 12.00
C GLU A 269 -12.97 -5.49 10.83
N ARG A 270 -14.24 -5.73 11.17
CA ARG A 270 -15.28 -6.02 10.19
C ARG A 270 -15.65 -4.79 9.39
N ASN A 271 -15.72 -4.92 8.08
CA ASN A 271 -16.31 -3.93 7.18
C ASN A 271 -16.71 -4.61 5.85
N ASP A 272 -17.56 -3.93 5.09
CA ASP A 272 -18.16 -4.43 3.85
C ASP A 272 -17.14 -4.83 2.76
N GLU A 273 -15.99 -4.18 2.69
CA GLU A 273 -14.96 -4.55 1.70
C GLU A 273 -14.22 -5.82 2.12
N ILE A 274 -13.80 -5.92 3.40
CA ILE A 274 -13.08 -7.11 3.88
C ILE A 274 -14.01 -8.33 3.88
N GLU A 275 -15.29 -8.16 4.22
CA GLU A 275 -16.32 -9.22 4.11
C GLU A 275 -16.57 -9.65 2.66
N GLY A 276 -16.33 -8.76 1.70
CA GLY A 276 -16.32 -9.09 0.28
C GLY A 276 -15.08 -9.87 -0.18
N PHE A 277 -13.99 -9.79 0.57
CA PHE A 277 -12.75 -10.50 0.25
C PHE A 277 -12.63 -11.85 0.97
N PHE A 278 -13.07 -11.93 2.24
CA PHE A 278 -12.83 -13.07 3.12
C PHE A 278 -14.08 -13.49 3.89
N SER A 279 -14.25 -14.80 4.04
CA SER A 279 -15.25 -15.38 4.91
C SER A 279 -14.78 -15.44 6.38
N GLU A 280 -15.70 -15.81 7.29
CA GLU A 280 -15.44 -16.02 8.72
C GLU A 280 -14.35 -17.09 8.99
N ASP A 281 -14.23 -18.06 8.07
CA ASP A 281 -13.30 -19.18 8.21
C ASP A 281 -11.89 -18.86 7.65
N GLU A 282 -11.73 -17.72 7.02
CA GLU A 282 -10.48 -17.33 6.34
C GLU A 282 -9.66 -16.31 7.15
N VAL A 283 -10.31 -15.44 7.93
CA VAL A 283 -9.66 -14.39 8.72
C VAL A 283 -10.29 -14.28 10.12
N ILE A 284 -9.60 -13.67 11.04
CA ILE A 284 -10.11 -13.43 12.39
C ILE A 284 -10.69 -12.02 12.45
N TYR A 285 -12.01 -11.91 12.28
CA TYR A 285 -12.74 -10.67 12.53
C TYR A 285 -12.83 -10.40 14.02
N TYR A 286 -12.81 -9.13 14.43
CA TYR A 286 -13.00 -8.75 15.82
C TYR A 286 -13.80 -7.45 15.95
N ASP A 287 -14.54 -7.35 17.05
CA ASP A 287 -15.33 -6.18 17.44
C ASP A 287 -14.74 -5.55 18.71
N GLY A 288 -13.75 -4.66 18.50
CA GLY A 288 -13.04 -4.01 19.58
C GLY A 288 -11.95 -4.85 20.23
N ILE A 289 -11.22 -4.22 21.14
CA ILE A 289 -9.98 -4.80 21.68
C ILE A 289 -10.20 -5.99 22.62
N GLU A 290 -11.28 -6.00 23.36
CA GLU A 290 -11.58 -7.10 24.29
C GLU A 290 -11.89 -8.40 23.53
N ASP A 291 -12.66 -8.30 22.45
CA ASP A 291 -12.94 -9.44 21.56
C ASP A 291 -11.67 -9.91 20.85
N LEU A 292 -10.83 -8.97 20.37
CA LEU A 292 -9.53 -9.31 19.80
C LEU A 292 -8.67 -10.14 20.73
N ILE A 293 -8.56 -9.73 22.01
CA ILE A 293 -7.80 -10.45 23.04
C ILE A 293 -8.40 -11.82 23.32
N ALA A 294 -9.73 -11.91 23.41
CA ALA A 294 -10.44 -13.16 23.63
C ALA A 294 -10.18 -14.16 22.50
N LYS A 295 -10.26 -13.72 21.24
CA LYS A 295 -10.00 -14.55 20.05
C LYS A 295 -8.54 -15.02 19.98
N ILE A 296 -7.56 -14.15 20.27
CA ILE A 296 -6.15 -14.55 20.31
C ILE A 296 -5.94 -15.63 21.40
N LYS A 297 -6.51 -15.43 22.60
CA LYS A 297 -6.40 -16.43 23.69
C LYS A 297 -7.07 -17.75 23.33
N TYR A 298 -8.24 -17.69 22.68
CA TYR A 298 -8.94 -18.89 22.21
C TYR A 298 -8.06 -19.69 21.24
N TYR A 299 -7.56 -19.07 20.18
CA TYR A 299 -6.75 -19.74 19.17
C TYR A 299 -5.37 -20.16 19.68
N ASN A 300 -4.81 -19.50 20.70
CA ASN A 300 -3.60 -19.97 21.38
C ASN A 300 -3.83 -21.32 22.09
N GLY A 301 -5.05 -21.59 22.56
CA GLY A 301 -5.47 -22.90 23.09
C GLY A 301 -5.91 -23.90 22.02
N HIS A 302 -6.18 -23.45 20.80
CA HIS A 302 -6.73 -24.23 19.68
C HIS A 302 -5.84 -24.10 18.42
N SER A 303 -4.56 -24.40 18.58
CA SER A 303 -3.55 -24.16 17.53
C SER A 303 -3.82 -24.89 16.20
N GLN A 304 -4.51 -26.04 16.25
CA GLN A 304 -4.87 -26.77 15.02
C GLN A 304 -5.98 -26.04 14.24
N GLU A 305 -6.93 -25.43 14.92
CA GLU A 305 -7.99 -24.64 14.28
C GLU A 305 -7.38 -23.39 13.61
N LEU A 306 -6.46 -22.70 14.33
CA LEU A 306 -5.71 -21.57 13.75
C LEU A 306 -4.92 -22.00 12.51
N LYS A 307 -4.26 -23.16 12.55
CA LYS A 307 -3.51 -23.68 11.41
C LYS A 307 -4.41 -23.97 10.21
N THR A 308 -5.59 -24.52 10.47
CA THR A 308 -6.60 -24.79 9.43
C THR A 308 -7.08 -23.49 8.79
N LEU A 309 -7.46 -22.47 9.58
CA LEU A 309 -7.89 -21.16 9.11
C LEU A 309 -6.83 -20.53 8.17
N VAL A 310 -5.58 -20.51 8.60
CA VAL A 310 -4.48 -19.94 7.80
C VAL A 310 -4.18 -20.75 6.54
N CYS A 311 -4.42 -22.07 6.55
CA CYS A 311 -4.21 -22.92 5.38
C CYS A 311 -5.32 -22.78 4.34
N LEU A 312 -6.58 -22.65 4.76
CA LEU A 312 -7.73 -22.45 3.87
C LEU A 312 -7.51 -21.27 2.93
N LEU A 313 -7.07 -20.15 3.49
CA LEU A 313 -6.80 -18.94 2.74
C LEU A 313 -5.68 -19.07 1.70
N TYR A 314 -4.65 -19.87 2.00
CA TYR A 314 -3.51 -20.07 1.09
C TYR A 314 -3.82 -21.02 -0.07
N THR A 315 -4.79 -21.91 0.11
CA THR A 315 -5.17 -22.93 -0.89
C THR A 315 -6.41 -22.54 -1.70
N SER A 316 -7.15 -21.52 -1.28
CA SER A 316 -8.27 -21.02 -2.06
C SER A 316 -7.74 -20.29 -3.30
N ASP A 317 -8.12 -20.73 -4.50
CA ASP A 317 -7.89 -20.00 -5.76
C ASP A 317 -8.46 -18.57 -5.71
N ALA A 318 -9.34 -18.31 -4.75
CA ALA A 318 -9.88 -17.00 -4.41
C ALA A 318 -8.83 -15.94 -4.06
N ALA A 319 -7.66 -16.32 -3.54
CA ALA A 319 -6.54 -15.39 -3.34
C ALA A 319 -5.95 -14.93 -4.68
N ASP A 320 -6.03 -15.73 -5.72
CA ASP A 320 -5.55 -15.44 -7.07
C ASP A 320 -6.54 -14.64 -7.90
N GLU A 321 -7.83 -14.96 -7.83
CA GLU A 321 -8.87 -14.26 -8.57
C GLU A 321 -9.25 -12.91 -7.94
N ARG A 322 -9.07 -12.74 -6.62
CA ARG A 322 -9.40 -11.50 -5.90
C ARG A 322 -8.29 -10.43 -5.93
N SER A 323 -7.08 -10.80 -6.33
CA SER A 323 -5.90 -9.92 -6.41
C SER A 323 -5.34 -9.74 -7.83
N SER A 324 -5.99 -10.33 -8.84
CA SER A 324 -5.59 -10.23 -10.26
C SER A 324 -6.22 -9.05 -11.00
#